data_65ad6dfdbe1b83290f3f48bba99d49ef
#
_entry.id   65ad6dfdbe1b83290f3f48bba99d49ef
#
_cell.length_a   1.000
_cell.length_b   1.000
_cell.length_c   1.000
_cell.angle_alpha   90.00
_cell.angle_beta   90.00
_cell.angle_gamma   90.00
#
_symmetry.space_group_name_H-M   'P 1'
#
loop_
_entity.id
_entity.type
_entity.pdbx_description
1 polymer ?
#
loop_
_entity_poly.entity_id
_entity_poly.type
_entity_poly.pdbx_seq_one_letter_code
_entity_poly.pdbx_strand_id
1 'polypeptide(L)'
;MKNNKYSKEIGLNIQTARLKEGLTQEQLAEKCNVSVKYISSIETGKSSGSTSLIIDICNVLNVSPNYTFNKTIKGSSNSIDVLPSEISLTYLKLKDDNKSFVNQAIVHLYSMQKKR
;
A
#
# COMPACT_ATOMS: atom_id res chain seq x y z
N MET A 1 -3.21 18.06 16.41
CA MET A 1 -2.06 17.70 15.58
C MET A 1 -2.25 18.19 14.15
N LYS A 2 -1.26 18.84 13.61
CA LYS A 2 -1.35 19.36 12.27
C LYS A 2 -1.23 18.24 11.23
N ASN A 3 -2.08 18.26 10.22
CA ASN A 3 -1.94 17.38 9.09
C ASN A 3 -0.71 17.81 8.28
N ASN A 4 0.07 16.87 7.80
CA ASN A 4 1.07 17.23 6.83
C ASN A 4 0.41 17.28 5.44
N LYS A 5 1.09 17.88 4.48
CA LYS A 5 0.50 18.10 3.15
C LYS A 5 0.24 16.81 2.38
N TYR A 6 0.79 15.69 2.82
CA TYR A 6 0.63 14.40 2.15
C TYR A 6 -0.42 13.50 2.79
N SER A 7 -0.95 13.88 3.95
CA SER A 7 -1.87 13.02 4.72
C SER A 7 -3.09 12.62 3.92
N LYS A 8 -3.62 13.53 3.13
CA LYS A 8 -4.82 13.28 2.33
C LYS A 8 -4.57 12.22 1.25
N GLU A 9 -3.44 12.32 0.58
CA GLU A 9 -3.08 11.38 -0.48
C GLU A 9 -2.78 9.99 0.10
N ILE A 10 -2.04 9.93 1.18
CA ILE A 10 -1.74 8.68 1.88
C ILE A 10 -3.05 8.04 2.35
N GLY A 11 -3.94 8.83 2.95
CA GLY A 11 -5.22 8.33 3.42
C GLY A 11 -6.08 7.77 2.30
N LEU A 12 -6.09 8.42 1.16
CA LEU A 12 -6.82 7.95 -0.01
C LEU A 12 -6.25 6.63 -0.53
N ASN A 13 -4.93 6.49 -0.55
CA ASN A 13 -4.30 5.24 -0.96
C ASN A 13 -4.67 4.09 -0.02
N ILE A 14 -4.71 4.36 1.28
CA ILE A 14 -5.13 3.38 2.28
C ILE A 14 -6.60 2.99 2.06
N GLN A 15 -7.47 3.97 1.85
CA GLN A 15 -8.88 3.70 1.60
C GLN A 15 -9.06 2.83 0.35
N THR A 16 -8.36 3.15 -0.70
CA THR A 16 -8.43 2.39 -1.95
C THR A 16 -8.01 0.95 -1.73
N ALA A 17 -6.90 0.73 -1.03
CA ALA A 17 -6.43 -0.62 -0.72
C ALA A 17 -7.43 -1.38 0.16
N ARG A 18 -8.01 -0.70 1.14
CA ARG A 18 -9.02 -1.31 2.01
C ARG A 18 -10.23 -1.78 1.22
N LEU A 19 -10.74 -0.93 0.35
CA LEU A 19 -11.92 -1.26 -0.46
C LEU A 19 -11.63 -2.42 -1.41
N LYS A 20 -10.44 -2.48 -1.97
CA LYS A 20 -10.05 -3.58 -2.85
C LYS A 20 -9.90 -4.90 -2.11
N GLU A 21 -9.55 -4.86 -0.84
CA GLU A 21 -9.53 -6.06 0.01
C GLU A 21 -10.93 -6.43 0.51
N GLY A 22 -11.94 -5.62 0.23
CA GLY A 22 -13.31 -5.89 0.64
C GLY A 22 -13.55 -5.65 2.12
N LEU A 23 -12.75 -4.83 2.78
CA LEU A 23 -12.90 -4.55 4.20
C LEU A 23 -13.64 -3.24 4.45
N THR A 24 -14.45 -3.24 5.50
CA THR A 24 -15.01 -1.99 6.02
C THR A 24 -13.98 -1.28 6.89
N GLN A 25 -14.23 -0.01 7.19
CA GLN A 25 -13.37 0.72 8.13
C GLN A 25 -13.36 0.03 9.50
N GLU A 26 -14.51 -0.48 9.92
CA GLU A 26 -14.64 -1.20 11.19
C GLU A 26 -13.79 -2.46 11.22
N GLN A 27 -13.81 -3.22 10.14
CA GLN A 27 -13.02 -4.43 10.02
C GLN A 27 -11.52 -4.12 10.04
N LEU A 28 -11.11 -3.10 9.33
CA LEU A 28 -9.70 -2.69 9.34
C LEU A 28 -9.28 -2.23 10.73
N ALA A 29 -10.10 -1.42 11.38
CA ALA A 29 -9.83 -0.92 12.73
C ALA A 29 -9.67 -2.09 13.72
N GLU A 30 -10.56 -3.07 13.64
CA GLU A 30 -10.48 -4.24 14.50
C GLU A 30 -9.18 -5.01 14.29
N LYS A 31 -8.81 -5.24 13.04
CA LYS A 31 -7.57 -5.97 12.71
C LYS A 31 -6.31 -5.23 13.14
N CYS A 32 -6.38 -3.91 13.17
CA CYS A 32 -5.25 -3.06 13.60
C CYS A 32 -5.33 -2.72 15.10
N ASN A 33 -6.37 -3.16 15.77
CA ASN A 33 -6.56 -2.90 17.21
C ASN A 33 -6.61 -1.39 17.53
N VAL A 34 -7.32 -0.65 16.71
CA VAL A 34 -7.53 0.79 16.91
C VAL A 34 -9.02 1.11 16.71
N SER A 35 -9.41 2.34 17.01
CA SER A 35 -10.80 2.77 16.85
C SER A 35 -11.12 3.00 15.37
N VAL A 36 -12.39 2.82 15.01
CA VAL A 36 -12.86 3.13 13.67
C VAL A 36 -12.71 4.62 13.37
N LYS A 37 -12.87 5.44 14.38
CA LYS A 37 -12.71 6.89 14.25
C LYS A 37 -11.28 7.25 13.83
N TYR A 38 -10.29 6.54 14.38
CA TYR A 38 -8.89 6.75 14.01
C TYR A 38 -8.65 6.37 12.54
N ILE A 39 -9.15 5.20 12.12
CA ILE A 39 -9.04 4.79 10.71
C ILE A 39 -9.71 5.82 9.80
N SER A 40 -10.90 6.28 10.16
CA SER A 40 -11.61 7.29 9.38
C SER A 40 -10.80 8.58 9.26
N SER A 41 -10.18 9.02 10.34
CA SER A 41 -9.38 10.25 10.32
C SER A 41 -8.13 10.11 9.45
N ILE A 42 -7.54 8.92 9.40
CA ILE A 42 -6.40 8.66 8.51
C ILE A 42 -6.85 8.67 7.05
N GLU A 43 -7.94 8.00 6.74
CA GLU A 43 -8.43 7.90 5.36
C GLU A 43 -8.86 9.26 4.79
N THR A 44 -9.34 10.15 5.65
CA THR A 44 -9.75 11.49 5.22
C THR A 44 -8.61 12.51 5.26
N GLY A 45 -7.44 12.10 5.75
CA GLY A 45 -6.28 12.99 5.82
C GLY A 45 -6.28 13.91 7.03
N LYS A 46 -7.19 13.72 7.98
CA LYS A 46 -7.21 14.53 9.21
C LYS A 46 -6.11 14.15 10.18
N SER A 47 -5.59 12.95 10.07
CA SER A 47 -4.49 12.45 10.88
C SER A 47 -3.49 11.72 9.99
N SER A 48 -2.22 11.82 10.32
CA SER A 48 -1.16 11.12 9.59
C SER A 48 -0.99 9.67 10.05
N GLY A 49 -1.47 9.36 11.24
CA GLY A 49 -1.22 8.07 11.85
C GLY A 49 0.22 7.94 12.34
N SER A 50 0.44 6.94 13.18
CA SER A 50 1.80 6.61 13.61
C SER A 50 2.45 5.69 12.59
N THR A 51 3.78 5.65 12.58
CA THR A 51 4.53 4.73 11.71
C THR A 51 4.12 3.29 11.97
N SER A 52 3.98 2.93 13.23
CA SER A 52 3.62 1.57 13.59
C SER A 52 2.21 1.20 13.10
N LEU A 53 1.27 2.12 13.17
CA LEU A 53 -0.07 1.89 12.65
C LEU A 53 -0.07 1.75 11.13
N ILE A 54 0.69 2.57 10.43
CA ILE A 54 0.79 2.46 8.97
C ILE A 54 1.35 1.09 8.57
N ILE A 55 2.33 0.60 9.30
CA ILE A 55 2.89 -0.73 9.06
C ILE A 55 1.82 -1.81 9.30
N ASP A 56 1.06 -1.69 10.38
CA ASP A 56 -0.02 -2.64 10.68
C ASP A 56 -1.08 -2.63 9.58
N ILE A 57 -1.46 -1.45 9.12
CA ILE A 57 -2.42 -1.31 8.02
C ILE A 57 -1.89 -1.99 6.76
N CYS A 58 -0.64 -1.74 6.41
CA CYS A 58 -0.04 -2.37 5.24
C CYS A 58 -0.04 -3.89 5.36
N ASN A 59 0.27 -4.41 6.54
CA ASN A 59 0.26 -5.85 6.77
C ASN A 59 -1.15 -6.44 6.64
N VAL A 60 -2.15 -5.76 7.19
CA VAL A 60 -3.54 -6.22 7.12
C VAL A 60 -4.05 -6.18 5.68
N LEU A 61 -3.73 -5.12 4.96
CA LEU A 61 -4.20 -4.93 3.59
C LEU A 61 -3.31 -5.63 2.56
N ASN A 62 -2.21 -6.22 3.02
CA ASN A 62 -1.29 -6.96 2.16
C ASN A 62 -0.72 -6.09 1.03
N VAL A 63 -0.37 -4.87 1.37
CA VAL A 63 0.27 -3.93 0.46
C VAL A 63 1.62 -3.51 1.04
N SER A 64 2.54 -3.12 0.17
CA SER A 64 3.83 -2.62 0.63
C SER A 64 3.67 -1.16 1.09
N PRO A 65 4.55 -0.68 1.98
CA PRO A 65 4.57 0.74 2.32
C PRO A 65 4.72 1.64 1.10
N ASN A 66 5.43 1.20 0.08
CA ASN A 66 5.58 1.95 -1.16
C ASN A 66 4.25 2.24 -1.84
N TYR A 67 3.29 1.33 -1.73
CA TYR A 67 1.97 1.56 -2.27
C TYR A 67 1.31 2.79 -1.65
N THR A 68 1.40 2.94 -0.32
CA THR A 68 0.79 4.08 0.38
C THR A 68 1.47 5.41 0.03
N PHE A 69 2.76 5.37 -0.29
CA PHE A 69 3.55 6.59 -0.50
C PHE A 69 3.93 6.83 -1.96
N ASN A 70 3.47 6.00 -2.90
CA ASN A 70 4.05 5.99 -4.24
C ASN A 70 3.90 7.30 -5.00
N LYS A 71 2.88 8.09 -4.71
CA LYS A 71 2.68 9.39 -5.36
C LYS A 71 3.30 10.54 -4.56
N THR A 72 3.73 10.29 -3.34
CA THR A 72 4.25 11.33 -2.47
C THR A 72 5.76 11.37 -2.45
N ILE A 73 6.42 10.26 -2.78
CA ILE A 73 7.88 10.16 -2.78
C ILE A 73 8.39 10.20 -4.21
N LYS A 74 9.05 11.29 -4.56
CA LYS A 74 9.65 11.43 -5.88
C LYS A 74 10.91 10.58 -5.96
N GLY A 75 11.12 9.94 -7.10
CA GLY A 75 12.31 9.14 -7.33
C GLY A 75 12.27 7.77 -6.67
N SER A 76 11.15 7.39 -6.09
CA SER A 76 11.00 6.07 -5.48
C SER A 76 10.72 4.98 -6.52
N SER A 77 10.81 5.30 -7.78
CA SER A 77 10.47 4.36 -8.84
C SER A 77 11.56 3.33 -9.02
N ASN A 78 11.25 2.11 -8.65
CA ASN A 78 12.02 0.92 -8.96
C ASN A 78 11.14 -0.04 -9.71
N SER A 79 11.72 -1.09 -10.25
CA SER A 79 11.06 -1.95 -11.22
C SER A 79 9.61 -2.31 -10.86
N ILE A 80 9.38 -2.82 -9.67
CA ILE A 80 8.04 -3.28 -9.27
C ILE A 80 7.15 -2.13 -8.84
N ASP A 81 7.74 -1.11 -8.23
CA ASP A 81 6.97 0.01 -7.67
C ASP A 81 6.31 0.86 -8.73
N VAL A 82 6.75 0.74 -9.98
CA VAL A 82 6.16 1.50 -11.09
C VAL A 82 5.05 0.75 -11.81
N LEU A 83 4.71 -0.46 -11.36
CA LEU A 83 3.61 -1.19 -11.96
C LEU A 83 2.29 -0.46 -11.69
N PRO A 84 1.34 -0.54 -12.64
CA PRO A 84 0.00 -0.02 -12.38
C PRO A 84 -0.61 -0.61 -11.11
N SER A 85 -1.38 0.21 -10.39
CA SER A 85 -1.99 -0.20 -9.13
C SER A 85 -2.76 -1.50 -9.23
N GLU A 86 -3.49 -1.70 -10.33
CA GLU A 86 -4.29 -2.90 -10.53
C GLU A 86 -3.43 -4.15 -10.61
N ILE A 87 -2.30 -4.06 -11.30
CA ILE A 87 -1.36 -5.19 -11.41
C ILE A 87 -0.72 -5.46 -10.06
N SER A 88 -0.31 -4.41 -9.36
CA SER A 88 0.30 -4.54 -8.03
C SER A 88 -0.66 -5.22 -7.05
N LEU A 89 -1.93 -4.82 -7.05
CA LEU A 89 -2.92 -5.39 -6.15
C LEU A 89 -3.23 -6.84 -6.50
N THR A 90 -3.33 -7.15 -7.77
CA THR A 90 -3.52 -8.53 -8.22
C THR A 90 -2.36 -9.40 -7.78
N TYR A 91 -1.13 -8.89 -7.94
CA TYR A 91 0.07 -9.59 -7.50
C TYR A 91 0.02 -9.89 -6.00
N LEU A 92 -0.38 -8.90 -5.20
CA LEU A 92 -0.41 -9.06 -3.74
C LEU A 92 -1.43 -10.09 -3.27
N LYS A 93 -2.43 -10.40 -4.08
CA LYS A 93 -3.44 -11.42 -3.77
C LYS A 93 -2.99 -12.83 -4.13
N LEU A 94 -1.86 -12.98 -4.78
CA LEU A 94 -1.35 -14.30 -5.13
C LEU A 94 -0.82 -15.02 -3.89
N LYS A 95 -0.79 -16.34 -3.96
CA LYS A 95 -0.14 -17.15 -2.92
C LYS A 95 1.37 -16.90 -2.97
N ASP A 96 2.04 -17.12 -1.85
CA ASP A 96 3.46 -16.83 -1.71
C ASP A 96 4.32 -17.50 -2.79
N ASP A 97 4.03 -18.75 -3.11
CA ASP A 97 4.77 -19.47 -4.16
C ASP A 97 4.62 -18.78 -5.51
N ASN A 98 3.41 -18.33 -5.81
CA ASN A 98 3.13 -17.64 -7.07
C ASN A 98 3.78 -16.26 -7.10
N LYS A 99 3.82 -15.57 -5.97
CA LYS A 99 4.51 -14.28 -5.86
C LYS A 99 6.00 -14.43 -6.13
N SER A 100 6.61 -15.47 -5.59
CA SER A 100 8.03 -15.73 -5.82
C SER A 100 8.33 -15.96 -7.30
N PHE A 101 7.51 -16.75 -7.97
CA PHE A 101 7.65 -17.01 -9.39
C PHE A 101 7.53 -15.71 -10.21
N VAL A 102 6.51 -14.91 -9.91
CA VAL A 102 6.27 -13.64 -10.63
C VAL A 102 7.43 -12.67 -10.37
N ASN A 103 7.92 -12.59 -9.15
CA ASN A 103 9.06 -11.74 -8.81
C ASN A 103 10.29 -12.10 -9.64
N GLN A 104 10.61 -13.39 -9.73
CA GLN A 104 11.76 -13.84 -10.49
C GLN A 104 11.60 -13.51 -11.97
N ALA A 105 10.41 -13.70 -12.52
CA ALA A 105 10.14 -13.40 -13.92
C ALA A 105 10.30 -11.89 -14.20
N ILE A 106 9.79 -11.04 -13.33
CA ILE A 106 9.88 -9.59 -13.49
C ILE A 106 11.32 -9.13 -13.41
N VAL A 107 12.07 -9.61 -12.41
CA VAL A 107 13.47 -9.24 -12.24
C VAL A 107 14.29 -9.68 -13.45
N HIS A 108 14.04 -10.89 -13.93
CA HIS A 108 14.75 -11.41 -15.10
C HIS A 108 14.50 -10.56 -16.34
N LEU A 109 13.23 -10.26 -16.63
CA LEU A 109 12.86 -9.43 -17.78
C LEU A 109 13.48 -8.03 -17.70
N TYR A 110 13.47 -7.45 -16.51
CA TYR A 110 14.04 -6.13 -16.28
C TYR A 110 15.57 -6.16 -16.52
N SER A 111 16.24 -7.20 -16.06
CA SER A 111 17.67 -7.38 -16.30
C SER A 111 17.99 -7.47 -17.78
N MET A 112 17.19 -8.22 -18.52
CA MET A 112 17.38 -8.33 -19.96
C MET A 112 17.23 -6.97 -20.65
N GLN A 113 16.25 -6.19 -20.22
CA GLN A 113 16.02 -4.85 -20.76
C GLN A 113 17.22 -3.94 -20.54
N LYS A 114 17.84 -4.01 -19.37
CA LYS A 114 19.00 -3.17 -19.04
C LYS A 114 20.25 -3.48 -19.84
N LYS A 115 20.36 -4.67 -20.36
CA LYS A 115 21.54 -5.10 -21.10
C LYS A 115 21.57 -4.62 -22.55
N ARG A 116 20.52 -3.99 -23.00
CA ARG A 116 20.44 -3.46 -24.36
C ARG A 116 21.01 -2.07 -24.48
#